data_6d7334005f710a81166b1755352a5acb
#
_entry.id   6d7334005f710a81166b1755352a5acb
#
_cell.length_a   1.000
_cell.length_b   1.000
_cell.length_c   1.000
_cell.angle_alpha   90.00
_cell.angle_beta   90.00
_cell.angle_gamma   90.00
#
_symmetry.space_group_name_H-M   'P 1'
#
loop_
_entity.id
_entity.type
_entity.pdbx_description
1 polymer ?
#
loop_
_entity_poly.entity_id
_entity_poly.type
_entity_poly.pdbx_seq_one_letter_code
_entity_poly.pdbx_strand_id
1 'polypeptide(L)'
;MPRILVVDDEPQDVELLREFLTGKGYEVLTASDGEEALRKVKEERPHLVLLDVRMPGMSGLEVLQRVRQIDQEVGIIMVTAVNEEETGRQALQVGAFDYITKPLDFAYLERSLWYKITMMTL
;
A
#
# COMPACT_ATOMS: atom_id res chain seq x y z
N MET A 1 -15.62 -2.44 8.46
CA MET A 1 -14.65 -3.14 7.59
C MET A 1 -13.57 -2.20 7.12
N PRO A 2 -12.30 -2.48 7.42
CA PRO A 2 -11.24 -1.62 6.90
C PRO A 2 -11.14 -1.70 5.37
N ARG A 3 -10.86 -0.56 4.75
CA ARG A 3 -10.66 -0.47 3.32
C ARG A 3 -9.18 -0.38 3.00
N ILE A 4 -8.74 -1.19 2.07
CA ILE A 4 -7.34 -1.24 1.65
C ILE A 4 -7.26 -0.91 0.17
N LEU A 5 -6.43 0.07 -0.17
CA LEU A 5 -6.16 0.43 -1.57
C LEU A 5 -4.89 -0.29 -2.01
N VAL A 6 -4.99 -1.09 -3.05
CA VAL A 6 -3.84 -1.76 -3.66
C VAL A 6 -3.42 -0.98 -4.89
N VAL A 7 -2.19 -0.50 -4.90
CA VAL A 7 -1.63 0.30 -6.00
C VAL A 7 -0.50 -0.49 -6.64
N ASP A 8 -0.74 -0.98 -7.85
CA ASP A 8 0.21 -1.80 -8.60
C ASP A 8 -0.20 -1.77 -10.08
N ASP A 9 0.78 -1.69 -10.97
CA ASP A 9 0.50 -1.66 -12.40
C ASP A 9 0.41 -3.05 -13.03
N GLU A 10 0.72 -4.10 -12.28
CA GLU A 10 0.67 -5.49 -12.76
C GLU A 10 -0.69 -6.10 -12.40
N PRO A 11 -1.56 -6.36 -13.40
CA PRO A 11 -2.90 -6.87 -13.09
C PRO A 11 -2.91 -8.19 -12.32
N GLN A 12 -1.90 -9.05 -12.54
CA GLN A 12 -1.82 -10.33 -11.84
C GLN A 12 -1.57 -10.14 -10.36
N ASP A 13 -0.69 -9.21 -10.00
CA ASP A 13 -0.38 -8.93 -8.60
C ASP A 13 -1.59 -8.31 -7.91
N VAL A 14 -2.28 -7.39 -8.61
CA VAL A 14 -3.49 -6.76 -8.08
C VAL A 14 -4.55 -7.82 -7.77
N GLU A 15 -4.78 -8.75 -8.71
CA GLU A 15 -5.81 -9.76 -8.51
C GLU A 15 -5.47 -10.71 -7.37
N LEU A 16 -4.19 -11.10 -7.27
CA LEU A 16 -3.74 -11.98 -6.20
C LEU A 16 -3.95 -11.32 -4.83
N LEU A 17 -3.58 -10.06 -4.71
CA LEU A 17 -3.78 -9.31 -3.46
C LEU A 17 -5.26 -9.11 -3.17
N ARG A 18 -6.07 -8.80 -4.20
CA ARG A 18 -7.50 -8.62 -4.01
C ARG A 18 -8.14 -9.88 -3.44
N GLU A 19 -7.80 -11.04 -4.01
CA GLU A 19 -8.35 -12.31 -3.52
C GLU A 19 -7.95 -12.57 -2.08
N PHE A 20 -6.67 -12.39 -1.78
CA PHE A 20 -6.17 -12.63 -0.44
C PHE A 20 -6.85 -11.72 0.59
N LEU A 21 -6.88 -10.42 0.30
CA LEU A 21 -7.41 -9.44 1.26
C LEU A 21 -8.92 -9.56 1.41
N THR A 22 -9.63 -9.78 0.31
CA THR A 22 -11.08 -10.01 0.37
C THR A 22 -11.39 -11.24 1.22
N GLY A 23 -10.61 -12.30 1.05
CA GLY A 23 -10.77 -13.51 1.85
C GLY A 23 -10.53 -13.29 3.34
N LYS A 24 -9.80 -12.27 3.72
CA LYS A 24 -9.56 -11.91 5.12
C LYS A 24 -10.59 -10.92 5.66
N GLY A 25 -11.57 -10.53 4.86
CA GLY A 25 -12.64 -9.67 5.31
C GLY A 25 -12.43 -8.19 5.08
N TYR A 26 -11.41 -7.81 4.31
CA TYR A 26 -11.17 -6.41 3.99
C TYR A 26 -11.93 -5.99 2.74
N GLU A 27 -12.31 -4.73 2.70
CA GLU A 27 -12.82 -4.11 1.48
C GLU A 27 -11.63 -3.63 0.66
N VAL A 28 -11.57 -3.99 -0.63
CA VAL A 28 -10.39 -3.73 -1.46
C VAL A 28 -10.72 -2.76 -2.58
N LEU A 29 -9.93 -1.70 -2.67
CA LEU A 29 -9.92 -0.76 -3.78
C LEU A 29 -8.61 -0.96 -4.54
N THR A 30 -8.60 -0.65 -5.83
CA THR A 30 -7.39 -0.82 -6.64
C THR A 30 -7.09 0.44 -7.45
N ALA A 31 -5.81 0.65 -7.73
CA ALA A 31 -5.34 1.71 -8.62
C ALA A 31 -4.15 1.16 -9.39
N SER A 32 -4.05 1.52 -10.66
CA SER A 32 -2.99 1.01 -11.54
C SER A 32 -1.85 2.00 -11.75
N ASP A 33 -1.98 3.22 -11.24
CA ASP A 33 -0.92 4.23 -11.33
C ASP A 33 -1.06 5.23 -10.18
N GLY A 34 -0.07 6.12 -10.08
CA GLY A 34 -0.01 7.06 -8.98
C GLY A 34 -1.12 8.10 -8.98
N GLU A 35 -1.52 8.58 -10.16
CA GLU A 35 -2.58 9.58 -10.22
C GLU A 35 -3.91 9.01 -9.77
N GLU A 36 -4.22 7.79 -10.23
CA GLU A 36 -5.43 7.11 -9.77
C GLU A 36 -5.39 6.85 -8.28
N ALA A 37 -4.21 6.46 -7.76
CA ALA A 37 -4.04 6.22 -6.33
C ALA A 37 -4.33 7.48 -5.52
N LEU A 38 -3.78 8.63 -5.94
CA LEU A 38 -3.99 9.88 -5.23
C LEU A 38 -5.46 10.29 -5.23
N ARG A 39 -6.14 10.12 -6.37
CA ARG A 39 -7.56 10.41 -6.46
C ARG A 39 -8.36 9.54 -5.50
N LYS A 40 -8.06 8.25 -5.43
CA LYS A 40 -8.78 7.33 -4.56
C LYS A 40 -8.50 7.56 -3.09
N VAL A 41 -7.27 7.93 -2.73
CA VAL A 41 -6.98 8.31 -1.35
C VAL A 41 -7.86 9.49 -0.95
N LYS A 42 -7.96 10.48 -1.82
CA LYS A 42 -8.74 11.68 -1.53
C LYS A 42 -10.24 11.42 -1.47
N GLU A 43 -10.75 10.63 -2.42
CA GLU A 43 -12.21 10.43 -2.56
C GLU A 43 -12.73 9.29 -1.70
N GLU A 44 -11.98 8.19 -1.58
CA GLU A 44 -12.45 6.97 -0.91
C GLU A 44 -11.92 6.83 0.51
N ARG A 45 -10.89 7.55 0.87
CA ARG A 45 -10.31 7.58 2.22
C ARG A 45 -10.03 6.18 2.76
N PRO A 46 -9.17 5.40 2.09
CA PRO A 46 -8.83 4.07 2.60
C PRO A 46 -8.11 4.16 3.94
N HIS A 47 -8.18 3.08 4.70
CA HIS A 47 -7.46 2.99 5.97
C HIS A 47 -5.99 2.65 5.75
N LEU A 48 -5.70 1.89 4.69
CA LEU A 48 -4.37 1.43 4.37
C LEU A 48 -4.15 1.43 2.87
N VAL A 49 -2.90 1.68 2.46
CA VAL A 49 -2.49 1.61 1.06
C VAL A 49 -1.32 0.65 0.96
N LEU A 50 -1.45 -0.36 0.08
CA LEU A 50 -0.33 -1.19 -0.36
C LEU A 50 0.18 -0.59 -1.65
N LEU A 51 1.43 -0.15 -1.67
CA LEU A 51 1.94 0.74 -2.71
C LEU A 51 3.20 0.17 -3.33
N ASP A 52 3.12 -0.22 -4.60
CA ASP A 52 4.29 -0.69 -5.33
C ASP A 52 5.27 0.46 -5.55
N VAL A 53 6.54 0.18 -5.36
CA VAL A 53 7.60 1.18 -5.56
C VAL A 53 7.77 1.50 -7.04
N ARG A 54 7.74 0.48 -7.90
CA ARG A 54 8.00 0.67 -9.33
C ARG A 54 6.72 0.68 -10.13
N MET A 55 6.40 1.86 -10.67
CA MET A 55 5.27 2.02 -11.57
C MET A 55 5.67 3.01 -12.66
N PRO A 56 5.09 2.88 -13.87
CA PRO A 56 5.30 3.89 -14.91
C PRO A 56 4.82 5.27 -14.46
N GLY A 57 5.53 6.29 -14.86
CA GLY A 57 5.18 7.66 -14.50
C GLY A 57 5.61 7.97 -13.08
N MET A 58 4.66 8.23 -12.19
CA MET A 58 4.94 8.58 -10.82
C MET A 58 5.40 7.34 -10.03
N SER A 59 6.57 7.42 -9.41
CA SER A 59 7.09 6.32 -8.60
C SER A 59 6.29 6.16 -7.30
N GLY A 60 6.39 4.98 -6.69
CA GLY A 60 5.73 4.75 -5.42
C GLY A 60 6.20 5.69 -4.32
N LEU A 61 7.49 6.04 -4.31
CA LEU A 61 8.01 6.98 -3.31
C LEU A 61 7.39 8.37 -3.47
N GLU A 62 7.22 8.81 -4.70
CA GLU A 62 6.57 10.09 -4.95
C GLU A 62 5.09 10.05 -4.56
N VAL A 63 4.40 8.93 -4.84
CA VAL A 63 3.01 8.75 -4.42
C VAL A 63 2.92 8.84 -2.89
N LEU A 64 3.83 8.17 -2.19
CA LEU A 64 3.86 8.22 -0.73
C LEU A 64 3.97 9.66 -0.23
N GLN A 65 4.89 10.43 -0.79
CA GLN A 65 5.08 11.82 -0.38
C GLN A 65 3.82 12.64 -0.57
N ARG A 66 3.14 12.44 -1.71
CA ARG A 66 1.92 13.19 -2.01
C ARG A 66 0.74 12.74 -1.17
N VAL A 67 0.64 11.44 -0.88
CA VAL A 67 -0.42 10.93 0.00
C VAL A 67 -0.28 11.56 1.39
N ARG A 68 0.94 11.70 1.89
CA ARG A 68 1.16 12.31 3.20
C ARG A 68 0.73 13.76 3.26
N GLN A 69 0.70 14.46 2.13
CA GLN A 69 0.18 15.82 2.08
C GLN A 69 -1.35 15.84 2.12
N ILE A 70 -1.99 14.77 1.65
CA ILE A 70 -3.45 14.66 1.61
C ILE A 70 -3.98 14.10 2.94
N ASP A 71 -3.32 13.08 3.46
CA ASP A 71 -3.79 12.35 4.64
C ASP A 71 -2.58 11.83 5.41
N GLN A 72 -2.38 12.34 6.62
CA GLN A 72 -1.25 11.93 7.46
C GLN A 72 -1.56 10.69 8.28
N GLU A 73 -2.82 10.26 8.31
CA GLU A 73 -3.24 9.15 9.16
C GLU A 73 -3.28 7.81 8.44
N VAL A 74 -3.43 7.82 7.10
CA VAL A 74 -3.54 6.57 6.35
C VAL A 74 -2.26 5.76 6.48
N GLY A 75 -2.40 4.45 6.74
CA GLY A 75 -1.25 3.55 6.79
C GLY A 75 -0.76 3.26 5.38
N ILE A 76 0.56 3.25 5.20
CA ILE A 76 1.16 2.93 3.90
C ILE A 76 2.18 1.84 4.09
N ILE A 77 2.02 0.75 3.35
CA ILE A 77 2.98 -0.35 3.29
C ILE A 77 3.53 -0.38 1.87
N MET A 78 4.85 -0.22 1.74
CA MET A 78 5.49 -0.28 0.43
C MET A 78 5.70 -1.72 0.03
N VAL A 79 5.53 -2.01 -1.26
CA VAL A 79 5.84 -3.32 -1.83
C VAL A 79 7.00 -3.13 -2.79
N THR A 80 8.13 -3.79 -2.52
CA THR A 80 9.37 -3.54 -3.24
C THR A 80 9.90 -4.82 -3.88
N ALA A 81 10.67 -4.68 -4.96
CA ALA A 81 11.44 -5.79 -5.49
C ALA A 81 12.65 -6.04 -4.59
N VAL A 82 13.25 -7.23 -4.71
CA VAL A 82 14.39 -7.63 -3.88
C VAL A 82 15.54 -6.61 -3.96
N ASN A 83 15.75 -6.02 -5.14
CA ASN A 83 16.85 -5.08 -5.34
C ASN A 83 16.46 -3.64 -5.04
N GLU A 84 15.29 -3.41 -4.43
CA GLU A 84 14.78 -2.06 -4.14
C GLU A 84 14.65 -1.82 -2.63
N GLU A 85 15.38 -2.59 -1.82
CA GLU A 85 15.23 -2.50 -0.37
C GLU A 85 15.64 -1.14 0.19
N GLU A 86 16.62 -0.48 -0.46
CA GLU A 86 17.01 0.86 -0.02
C GLU A 86 15.87 1.86 -0.21
N THR A 87 15.13 1.75 -1.30
CA THR A 87 13.94 2.59 -1.51
C THR A 87 12.90 2.34 -0.42
N GLY A 88 12.72 1.07 -0.02
CA GLY A 88 11.84 0.73 1.07
C GLY A 88 12.25 1.40 2.37
N ARG A 89 13.54 1.39 2.69
CA ARG A 89 14.04 2.04 3.89
C ARG A 89 13.84 3.56 3.83
N GLN A 90 14.05 4.17 2.66
CA GLN A 90 13.78 5.59 2.49
C GLN A 90 12.30 5.90 2.71
N ALA A 91 11.42 5.02 2.26
CA ALA A 91 9.99 5.20 2.44
C ALA A 91 9.61 5.23 3.92
N LEU A 92 10.24 4.39 4.75
CA LEU A 92 9.99 4.41 6.19
C LEU A 92 10.33 5.78 6.80
N GLN A 93 11.39 6.42 6.31
CA GLN A 93 11.79 7.74 6.80
C GLN A 93 10.79 8.83 6.39
N VAL A 94 10.06 8.61 5.31
CA VAL A 94 9.09 9.59 4.79
C VAL A 94 7.69 9.34 5.32
N GLY A 95 7.48 8.24 6.05
CA GLY A 95 6.21 8.00 6.70
C GLY A 95 5.49 6.72 6.32
N ALA A 96 6.12 5.82 5.57
CA ALA A 96 5.56 4.49 5.38
C ALA A 96 5.64 3.72 6.69
N PHE A 97 4.61 2.90 6.94
CA PHE A 97 4.56 2.08 8.15
C PHE A 97 5.51 0.89 8.05
N ASP A 98 5.61 0.30 6.88
CA ASP A 98 6.40 -0.91 6.67
C ASP A 98 6.76 -1.02 5.19
N TYR A 99 7.68 -1.91 4.85
CA TYR A 99 7.90 -2.33 3.48
C TYR A 99 8.07 -3.84 3.41
N ILE A 100 7.60 -4.44 2.32
CA ILE A 100 7.60 -5.87 2.12
C ILE A 100 8.21 -6.15 0.75
N THR A 101 9.15 -7.08 0.68
CA THR A 101 9.78 -7.41 -0.60
C THR A 101 9.01 -8.52 -1.33
N LYS A 102 9.01 -8.45 -2.66
CA LYS A 102 8.46 -9.52 -3.49
C LYS A 102 9.48 -10.65 -3.60
N PRO A 103 9.04 -11.92 -3.68
CA PRO A 103 7.65 -12.38 -3.66
C PRO A 103 7.03 -12.21 -2.28
N LEU A 104 5.73 -11.92 -2.26
CA LEU A 104 5.05 -11.56 -1.01
C LEU A 104 4.92 -12.76 -0.07
N ASP A 105 5.31 -12.54 1.18
CA ASP A 105 4.98 -13.45 2.27
C ASP A 105 3.62 -13.01 2.83
N PHE A 106 2.57 -13.74 2.49
CA PHE A 106 1.22 -13.36 2.87
C PHE A 106 0.98 -13.45 4.36
N ALA A 107 1.69 -14.35 5.07
CA ALA A 107 1.59 -14.41 6.52
C ALA A 107 2.15 -13.15 7.16
N TYR A 108 3.28 -12.66 6.65
CA TYR A 108 3.86 -11.42 7.14
C TYR A 108 2.94 -10.24 6.81
N LEU A 109 2.41 -10.19 5.59
CA LEU A 109 1.51 -9.12 5.17
C LEU A 109 0.29 -9.06 6.07
N GLU A 110 -0.31 -10.20 6.35
CA GLU A 110 -1.48 -10.26 7.23
C GLU A 110 -1.17 -9.70 8.61
N ARG A 111 -0.03 -10.07 9.19
CA ARG A 111 0.35 -9.58 10.52
C ARG A 111 0.60 -8.07 10.50
N SER A 112 1.27 -7.57 9.48
CA SER A 112 1.57 -6.15 9.36
C SER A 112 0.29 -5.32 9.22
N LEU A 113 -0.65 -5.80 8.38
CA LEU A 113 -1.95 -5.15 8.21
C LEU A 113 -2.74 -5.15 9.51
N TRP A 114 -2.82 -6.31 10.16
CA TRP A 114 -3.58 -6.44 11.40
C TRP A 114 -3.03 -5.51 12.47
N TYR A 115 -1.70 -5.47 12.61
CA TYR A 115 -1.06 -4.63 13.61
C TYR A 115 -1.39 -3.16 13.37
N LYS A 116 -1.23 -2.69 12.13
CA LYS A 116 -1.48 -1.28 11.82
C LYS A 116 -2.93 -0.91 12.01
N ILE A 117 -3.85 -1.75 11.56
CA ILE A 117 -5.28 -1.48 11.69
C ILE A 117 -5.67 -1.45 13.17
N THR A 118 -5.15 -2.38 13.96
CA THR A 118 -5.42 -2.41 15.40
C THR A 118 -4.92 -1.14 16.06
N MET A 119 -3.73 -0.65 15.70
CA MET A 119 -3.19 0.58 16.24
C MET A 119 -4.03 1.80 15.86
N MET A 120 -4.61 1.79 14.66
CA MET A 120 -5.43 2.91 14.21
C MET A 120 -6.76 3.01 14.94
N THR A 121 -7.26 1.90 15.49
CA THR A 121 -8.54 1.87 16.17
C THR A 121 -8.42 2.10 17.67
N LEU A 122 -7.20 2.18 18.17
CA LEU A 122 -6.96 2.49 19.56
C LEU A 122 -6.99 4.00 19.78
#